data_131f0a80a911b99f9a542c3fde4030ee
#
_entry.id   131f0a80a911b99f9a542c3fde4030ee
#
_cell.length_a   1.000
_cell.length_b   1.000
_cell.length_c   1.000
_cell.angle_alpha   90.00
_cell.angle_beta   90.00
_cell.angle_gamma   90.00
#
_symmetry.space_group_name_H-M   'P 1'
#
loop_
_entity.id
_entity.type
_entity.pdbx_description
1 polymer ?
#
loop_
_entity_poly.entity_id
_entity_poly.type
_entity_poly.pdbx_seq_one_letter_code
_entity_poly.pdbx_strand_id
1 'polypeptide(L)'
;TFSAGMAAAGMVPFCNIYSSFMQRAYDNVIHDVAIQDLPVVMCLDRGGIVGEDGVTHHGVFDMAAFGAVPGLTIAAPMDELELRNMMYTGLQYGHPFMIRYPRGNGAGRLWRGVPFEALPVGRGRRLREGTDVALVTVGTVGNAADRAAERAAEKGVSVAHYDLRFVKPLDETLLDEVGRRFRHVV
;
A
#
# COMPACT_ATOMS: atom_id res chain seq x y z
N THR A 1 -5.60 -19.84 6.74
CA THR A 1 -6.58 -20.95 6.66
C THR A 1 -7.96 -20.56 7.18
N PHE A 2 -8.13 -20.08 8.42
CA PHE A 2 -9.48 -19.74 8.93
C PHE A 2 -10.21 -18.69 8.08
N SER A 3 -9.55 -17.59 7.74
CA SER A 3 -10.12 -16.56 6.86
C SER A 3 -10.45 -17.11 5.46
N ALA A 4 -9.65 -18.02 4.92
CA ALA A 4 -9.95 -18.69 3.66
C ALA A 4 -11.24 -19.53 3.76
N GLY A 5 -11.43 -20.25 4.86
CA GLY A 5 -12.67 -20.99 5.11
C GLY A 5 -13.90 -20.08 5.20
N MET A 6 -13.77 -18.91 5.84
CA MET A 6 -14.84 -17.89 5.87
C MET A 6 -15.15 -17.37 4.46
N ALA A 7 -14.14 -17.09 3.67
CA ALA A 7 -14.30 -16.60 2.30
C ALA A 7 -14.95 -17.66 1.40
N ALA A 8 -14.56 -18.92 1.52
CA ALA A 8 -15.19 -20.04 0.82
C ALA A 8 -16.66 -20.24 1.20
N ALA A 9 -17.07 -19.80 2.41
CA ALA A 9 -18.45 -19.78 2.86
C ALA A 9 -19.23 -18.50 2.43
N GLY A 10 -18.65 -17.66 1.56
CA GLY A 10 -19.32 -16.49 0.99
C GLY A 10 -19.15 -15.19 1.79
N MET A 11 -18.25 -15.15 2.76
CA MET A 11 -17.90 -13.94 3.52
C MET A 11 -16.73 -13.19 2.88
N VAL A 12 -16.55 -11.91 3.26
CA VAL A 12 -15.31 -11.15 2.97
C VAL A 12 -14.60 -10.86 4.28
N PRO A 13 -13.71 -11.74 4.74
CA PRO A 13 -13.01 -11.57 6.02
C PRO A 13 -11.89 -10.54 5.92
N PHE A 14 -11.74 -9.73 6.98
CA PHE A 14 -10.58 -8.88 7.21
C PHE A 14 -9.62 -9.59 8.18
N CYS A 15 -8.49 -10.07 7.66
CA CYS A 15 -7.47 -10.77 8.42
C CYS A 15 -6.42 -9.77 8.90
N ASN A 16 -6.50 -9.35 10.17
CA ASN A 16 -5.56 -8.41 10.77
C ASN A 16 -4.42 -9.14 11.45
N ILE A 17 -3.19 -8.92 11.00
CA ILE A 17 -1.99 -9.58 11.54
C ILE A 17 -0.77 -8.66 11.34
N TYR A 18 0.23 -8.76 12.21
CA TYR A 18 1.50 -8.06 12.01
C TYR A 18 2.23 -8.59 10.77
N SER A 19 2.83 -7.68 10.01
CA SER A 19 3.61 -8.02 8.82
C SER A 19 4.68 -9.10 9.11
N SER A 20 5.44 -8.95 10.20
CA SER A 20 6.46 -9.94 10.61
C SER A 20 5.87 -11.30 10.95
N PHE A 21 4.66 -11.38 11.51
CA PHE A 21 4.02 -12.66 11.87
C PHE A 21 3.33 -13.33 10.67
N MET A 22 2.96 -12.55 9.66
CA MET A 22 2.40 -13.06 8.41
C MET A 22 3.39 -13.95 7.64
N GLN A 23 4.69 -13.83 7.90
CA GLN A 23 5.73 -14.71 7.33
C GLN A 23 5.46 -16.19 7.56
N ARG A 24 4.89 -16.56 8.72
CA ARG A 24 4.53 -17.95 9.06
C ARG A 24 3.33 -18.47 8.28
N ALA A 25 2.54 -17.57 7.68
CA ALA A 25 1.36 -17.91 6.91
C ALA A 25 1.60 -17.83 5.40
N TYR A 26 2.86 -17.73 4.94
CA TYR A 26 3.20 -17.58 3.54
C TYR A 26 2.59 -18.67 2.67
N ASP A 27 2.76 -19.92 3.08
CA ASP A 27 2.17 -21.09 2.44
C ASP A 27 0.63 -21.02 2.39
N ASN A 28 0.00 -20.65 3.51
CA ASN A 28 -1.47 -20.49 3.58
C ASN A 28 -1.99 -19.38 2.67
N VAL A 29 -1.24 -18.28 2.52
CA VAL A 29 -1.63 -17.22 1.56
C VAL A 29 -1.60 -17.76 0.14
N ILE A 30 -0.62 -18.56 -0.21
CA ILE A 30 -0.52 -19.16 -1.55
C ILE A 30 -1.64 -20.19 -1.77
N HIS A 31 -1.69 -21.22 -0.93
CA HIS A 31 -2.54 -22.40 -1.19
C HIS A 31 -4.00 -22.18 -0.77
N ASP A 32 -4.21 -21.54 0.37
CA ASP A 32 -5.57 -21.40 0.90
C ASP A 32 -6.31 -20.18 0.32
N VAL A 33 -5.57 -19.13 -0.08
CA VAL A 33 -6.19 -17.87 -0.52
C VAL A 33 -5.95 -17.60 -2.00
N ALA A 34 -4.68 -17.46 -2.43
CA ALA A 34 -4.36 -16.95 -3.76
C ALA A 34 -4.69 -17.94 -4.88
N ILE A 35 -4.33 -19.22 -4.76
CA ILE A 35 -4.63 -20.25 -5.76
C ILE A 35 -6.15 -20.42 -5.94
N GLN A 36 -6.93 -20.25 -4.87
CA GLN A 36 -8.38 -20.38 -4.90
C GLN A 36 -9.10 -19.06 -5.23
N ASP A 37 -8.35 -17.98 -5.41
CA ASP A 37 -8.86 -16.64 -5.71
C ASP A 37 -9.93 -16.15 -4.71
N LEU A 38 -9.72 -16.41 -3.42
CA LEU A 38 -10.69 -16.11 -2.36
C LEU A 38 -10.61 -14.64 -1.92
N PRO A 39 -11.74 -13.96 -1.71
CA PRO A 39 -11.79 -12.54 -1.33
C PRO A 39 -11.44 -12.30 0.14
N VAL A 40 -10.18 -12.52 0.49
CA VAL A 40 -9.64 -12.24 1.82
C VAL A 40 -8.92 -10.89 1.79
N VAL A 41 -9.32 -9.96 2.65
CA VAL A 41 -8.61 -8.69 2.86
C VAL A 41 -7.61 -8.86 4.00
N MET A 42 -6.33 -8.93 3.66
CA MET A 42 -5.24 -9.09 4.63
C MET A 42 -4.70 -7.72 5.04
N CYS A 43 -4.88 -7.34 6.30
CA CYS A 43 -4.43 -6.06 6.85
C CYS A 43 -3.14 -6.28 7.64
N LEU A 44 -2.00 -5.95 7.03
CA LEU A 44 -0.69 -6.12 7.63
C LEU A 44 -0.27 -4.88 8.41
N ASP A 45 -0.46 -4.93 9.72
CA ASP A 45 0.03 -3.92 10.65
C ASP A 45 1.56 -4.06 10.84
N ARG A 46 2.21 -3.00 11.26
CA ARG A 46 3.66 -2.94 11.49
C ARG A 46 4.50 -3.24 10.25
N GLY A 47 4.04 -2.78 9.09
CA GLY A 47 4.86 -2.78 7.87
C GLY A 47 6.01 -1.79 8.00
N GLY A 48 7.25 -2.25 7.72
CA GLY A 48 8.47 -1.44 7.83
C GLY A 48 9.15 -1.52 9.20
N ILE A 49 9.92 -0.49 9.54
CA ILE A 49 10.66 -0.38 10.81
C ILE A 49 9.69 0.06 11.91
N VAL A 50 9.70 -0.64 13.05
CA VAL A 50 8.70 -0.44 14.13
C VAL A 50 9.29 0.16 15.42
N GLY A 51 10.55 0.59 15.42
CA GLY A 51 11.18 1.27 16.56
C GLY A 51 11.25 0.39 17.82
N GLU A 52 10.56 0.81 18.89
CA GLU A 52 10.62 0.19 20.21
C GLU A 52 10.10 -1.25 20.28
N ASP A 53 9.27 -1.70 19.34
CA ASP A 53 8.84 -3.10 19.29
C ASP A 53 10.00 -4.05 18.95
N GLY A 54 11.11 -3.52 18.47
CA GLY A 54 12.36 -4.22 18.25
C GLY A 54 12.43 -5.01 16.95
N VAL A 55 13.61 -5.59 16.71
CA VAL A 55 13.97 -6.26 15.44
C VAL A 55 13.07 -7.42 15.07
N THR A 56 12.52 -8.12 16.04
CA THR A 56 11.61 -9.27 15.82
C THR A 56 10.25 -8.87 15.24
N HIS A 57 9.91 -7.59 15.26
CA HIS A 57 8.64 -7.06 14.80
C HIS A 57 8.76 -6.22 13.52
N HIS A 58 9.97 -6.00 12.99
CA HIS A 58 10.15 -5.27 11.73
C HIS A 58 9.49 -6.00 10.57
N GLY A 59 8.53 -5.36 9.93
CA GLY A 59 7.80 -5.87 8.78
C GLY A 59 8.44 -5.45 7.45
N VAL A 60 9.68 -5.90 7.19
CA VAL A 60 10.48 -5.44 6.04
C VAL A 60 10.50 -6.42 4.87
N PHE A 61 9.97 -7.63 5.04
CA PHE A 61 10.00 -8.68 4.01
C PHE A 61 8.68 -8.85 3.26
N ASP A 62 7.58 -8.27 3.74
CA ASP A 62 6.23 -8.47 3.25
C ASP A 62 6.09 -8.17 1.74
N MET A 63 6.57 -7.02 1.28
CA MET A 63 6.47 -6.65 -0.13
C MET A 63 7.24 -7.61 -1.04
N ALA A 64 8.45 -8.01 -0.66
CA ALA A 64 9.26 -8.92 -1.44
C ALA A 64 8.68 -10.35 -1.45
N ALA A 65 8.29 -10.85 -0.28
CA ALA A 65 7.75 -12.19 -0.14
C ALA A 65 6.41 -12.35 -0.87
N PHE A 66 5.45 -11.49 -0.57
CA PHE A 66 4.10 -11.60 -1.13
C PHE A 66 3.99 -11.02 -2.55
N GLY A 67 4.91 -10.16 -2.96
CA GLY A 67 4.98 -9.66 -4.34
C GLY A 67 5.13 -10.76 -5.40
N ALA A 68 5.76 -11.88 -5.04
CA ALA A 68 5.91 -13.04 -5.91
C ALA A 68 4.63 -13.88 -6.08
N VAL A 69 3.63 -13.72 -5.20
CA VAL A 69 2.41 -14.55 -5.22
C VAL A 69 1.46 -14.10 -6.33
N PRO A 70 1.17 -14.93 -7.35
CA PRO A 70 0.23 -14.57 -8.42
C PRO A 70 -1.18 -14.28 -7.89
N GLY A 71 -1.93 -13.41 -8.56
CA GLY A 71 -3.32 -13.09 -8.19
C GLY A 71 -3.49 -12.23 -6.94
N LEU A 72 -2.44 -12.00 -6.16
CA LEU A 72 -2.51 -11.17 -4.95
C LEU A 72 -2.29 -9.68 -5.28
N THR A 73 -3.22 -8.84 -4.88
CA THR A 73 -3.06 -7.38 -4.90
C THR A 73 -2.40 -6.89 -3.61
N ILE A 74 -1.43 -5.96 -3.71
CA ILE A 74 -0.73 -5.38 -2.55
C ILE A 74 -0.81 -3.87 -2.63
N ALA A 75 -1.39 -3.24 -1.60
CA ALA A 75 -1.57 -1.81 -1.45
C ALA A 75 -0.86 -1.29 -0.18
N ALA A 76 -0.43 -0.03 -0.22
CA ALA A 76 0.16 0.64 0.93
C ALA A 76 -0.36 2.09 1.01
N PRO A 77 -1.23 2.41 1.97
CA PRO A 77 -1.82 3.73 2.10
C PRO A 77 -0.81 4.77 2.58
N MET A 78 -0.94 5.99 2.07
CA MET A 78 -0.14 7.13 2.50
C MET A 78 -0.64 7.71 3.84
N ASP A 79 -1.94 7.64 4.09
CA ASP A 79 -2.60 8.18 5.28
C ASP A 79 -3.82 7.33 5.68
N GLU A 80 -4.51 7.76 6.76
CA GLU A 80 -5.68 7.06 7.31
C GLU A 80 -6.92 7.11 6.40
N LEU A 81 -7.07 8.15 5.59
CA LEU A 81 -8.15 8.23 4.60
C LEU A 81 -7.92 7.21 3.48
N GLU A 82 -6.70 7.13 2.96
CA GLU A 82 -6.32 6.10 1.97
C GLU A 82 -6.45 4.69 2.53
N LEU A 83 -6.04 4.45 3.81
CA LEU A 83 -6.22 3.14 4.46
C LEU A 83 -7.69 2.73 4.46
N ARG A 84 -8.57 3.61 4.88
CA ARG A 84 -10.01 3.36 4.90
C ARG A 84 -10.56 3.04 3.50
N ASN A 85 -10.16 3.82 2.50
CA ASN A 85 -10.59 3.64 1.12
C ASN A 85 -10.02 2.36 0.49
N MET A 86 -8.78 1.97 0.83
CA MET A 86 -8.20 0.69 0.44
C MET A 86 -8.93 -0.49 1.09
N MET A 87 -9.32 -0.39 2.36
CA MET A 87 -10.16 -1.40 3.01
C MET A 87 -11.52 -1.54 2.30
N TYR A 88 -12.15 -0.42 1.96
CA TYR A 88 -13.39 -0.41 1.19
C TYR A 88 -13.20 -0.99 -0.21
N THR A 89 -12.10 -0.67 -0.87
CA THR A 89 -11.73 -1.27 -2.17
C THR A 89 -11.60 -2.78 -2.07
N GLY A 90 -10.85 -3.28 -1.07
CA GLY A 90 -10.70 -4.71 -0.84
C GLY A 90 -12.02 -5.44 -0.58
N LEU A 91 -12.96 -4.79 0.15
CA LEU A 91 -14.30 -5.31 0.37
C LEU A 91 -15.09 -5.51 -0.93
N GLN A 92 -14.90 -4.62 -1.92
CA GLN A 92 -15.63 -4.62 -3.19
C GLN A 92 -14.92 -5.41 -4.29
N TYR A 93 -13.63 -5.69 -4.14
CA TYR A 93 -12.77 -6.18 -5.21
C TYR A 93 -13.03 -7.65 -5.58
N GLY A 94 -13.40 -8.47 -4.63
CA GLY A 94 -13.75 -9.88 -4.88
C GLY A 94 -12.56 -10.83 -5.07
N HIS A 95 -11.32 -10.38 -4.92
CA HIS A 95 -10.07 -11.13 -5.08
C HIS A 95 -9.15 -10.94 -3.86
N PRO A 96 -8.07 -11.72 -3.70
CA PRO A 96 -7.10 -11.55 -2.61
C PRO A 96 -6.51 -10.13 -2.58
N PHE A 97 -6.64 -9.45 -1.44
CA PHE A 97 -6.23 -8.06 -1.30
C PHE A 97 -5.42 -7.86 -0.01
N MET A 98 -4.20 -7.38 -0.13
CA MET A 98 -3.30 -7.13 1.00
C MET A 98 -3.06 -5.63 1.15
N ILE A 99 -3.23 -5.12 2.37
CA ILE A 99 -2.96 -3.73 2.71
C ILE A 99 -1.88 -3.73 3.79
N ARG A 100 -0.75 -3.06 3.54
CA ARG A 100 0.32 -2.92 4.52
C ARG A 100 0.43 -1.48 5.02
N TYR A 101 0.54 -1.30 6.32
CA TYR A 101 0.68 0.01 6.95
C TYR A 101 1.59 -0.05 8.18
N PRO A 102 2.26 1.07 8.56
CA PRO A 102 3.21 1.09 9.66
C PRO A 102 2.51 1.13 11.02
N ARG A 103 3.28 0.88 12.08
CA ARG A 103 2.93 1.25 13.45
C ARG A 103 3.05 2.76 13.62
N GLY A 104 2.07 3.40 14.22
CA GLY A 104 2.11 4.83 14.54
C GLY A 104 0.75 5.50 14.50
N ASN A 105 0.78 6.81 14.65
CA ASN A 105 -0.40 7.65 14.48
C ASN A 105 -0.61 7.98 12.99
N GLY A 106 -1.85 8.28 12.61
CA GLY A 106 -2.17 8.78 11.28
C GLY A 106 -1.55 10.16 11.00
N ALA A 107 -1.59 10.56 9.74
CA ALA A 107 -1.07 11.87 9.28
C ALA A 107 -1.98 13.05 9.65
N GLY A 108 -3.12 12.80 10.30
CA GLY A 108 -4.10 13.82 10.68
C GLY A 108 -5.07 14.20 9.57
N ARG A 109 -5.22 13.36 8.55
CA ARG A 109 -6.20 13.60 7.49
C ARG A 109 -7.62 13.43 8.01
N LEU A 110 -8.51 14.34 7.61
CA LEU A 110 -9.94 14.22 7.91
C LEU A 110 -10.50 13.02 7.10
N TRP A 111 -10.91 11.99 7.81
CA TRP A 111 -11.52 10.79 7.22
C TRP A 111 -12.94 10.51 7.73
N ARG A 112 -13.27 11.05 8.93
CA ARG A 112 -14.62 10.92 9.50
C ARG A 112 -15.60 11.83 8.76
N GLY A 113 -16.75 11.30 8.40
CA GLY A 113 -17.76 12.03 7.64
C GLY A 113 -17.47 12.22 6.14
N VAL A 114 -16.31 11.78 5.65
CA VAL A 114 -16.01 11.74 4.21
C VAL A 114 -16.64 10.48 3.62
N PRO A 115 -17.28 10.50 2.44
CA PRO A 115 -17.80 9.32 1.77
C PRO A 115 -16.69 8.26 1.53
N PHE A 116 -17.08 6.98 1.52
CA PHE A 116 -16.18 5.90 1.09
C PHE A 116 -15.95 5.98 -0.42
N GLU A 117 -14.72 5.76 -0.83
CA GLU A 117 -14.32 5.73 -2.23
C GLU A 117 -13.61 4.41 -2.53
N ALA A 118 -14.09 3.68 -3.54
CA ALA A 118 -13.35 2.54 -4.09
C ALA A 118 -12.24 3.04 -5.02
N LEU A 119 -11.00 2.72 -4.69
CA LEU A 119 -9.84 3.14 -5.47
C LEU A 119 -9.67 2.20 -6.67
N PRO A 120 -9.35 2.72 -7.86
CA PRO A 120 -9.01 1.88 -9.00
C PRO A 120 -7.75 1.07 -8.69
N VAL A 121 -7.87 -0.27 -8.69
CA VAL A 121 -6.77 -1.18 -8.35
C VAL A 121 -5.64 -1.03 -9.36
N GLY A 122 -4.40 -0.94 -8.85
CA GLY A 122 -3.21 -0.74 -9.69
C GLY A 122 -3.07 0.67 -10.26
N ARG A 123 -3.78 1.67 -9.71
CA ARG A 123 -3.66 3.06 -10.14
C ARG A 123 -3.07 3.94 -9.05
N GLY A 124 -1.92 4.54 -9.39
CA GLY A 124 -1.31 5.61 -8.62
C GLY A 124 -1.99 6.96 -8.85
N ARG A 125 -1.40 7.98 -8.28
CA ARG A 125 -1.85 9.38 -8.47
C ARG A 125 -0.67 10.34 -8.44
N ARG A 126 -0.83 11.48 -9.12
CA ARG A 126 0.09 12.61 -9.00
C ARG A 126 -0.42 13.51 -7.87
N LEU A 127 0.42 13.76 -6.89
CA LEU A 127 0.13 14.62 -5.74
C LEU A 127 0.59 16.06 -5.96
N ARG A 128 1.71 16.23 -6.70
CA ARG A 128 2.33 17.55 -6.96
C ARG A 128 2.90 17.60 -8.37
N GLU A 129 2.71 18.74 -9.03
CA GLU A 129 3.40 19.05 -10.29
C GLU A 129 4.84 19.51 -10.02
N GLY A 130 5.73 19.23 -10.98
CA GLY A 130 7.11 19.66 -10.97
C GLY A 130 7.81 19.37 -12.29
N THR A 131 9.03 19.91 -12.46
CA THR A 131 9.76 19.83 -13.74
C THR A 131 11.17 19.28 -13.61
N ASP A 132 11.82 19.35 -12.43
CA ASP A 132 13.24 19.05 -12.28
C ASP A 132 13.48 17.62 -11.76
N VAL A 133 12.72 17.20 -10.75
CA VAL A 133 12.85 15.89 -10.09
C VAL A 133 11.47 15.30 -9.89
N ALA A 134 11.34 13.98 -10.06
CA ALA A 134 10.17 13.22 -9.63
C ALA A 134 10.47 12.43 -8.36
N LEU A 135 9.63 12.57 -7.33
CA LEU A 135 9.57 11.66 -6.19
C LEU A 135 8.44 10.65 -6.46
N VAL A 136 8.79 9.36 -6.42
CA VAL A 136 7.83 8.25 -6.59
C VAL A 136 7.80 7.47 -5.30
N THR A 137 6.68 7.52 -4.61
CA THR A 137 6.54 6.94 -3.27
C THR A 137 5.44 5.91 -3.20
N VAL A 138 5.50 5.05 -2.18
CA VAL A 138 4.43 4.12 -1.83
C VAL A 138 4.27 4.08 -0.31
N GLY A 139 3.05 4.28 0.15
CA GLY A 139 2.73 4.30 1.57
C GLY A 139 3.16 5.59 2.29
N THR A 140 3.30 5.51 3.61
CA THR A 140 3.43 6.69 4.48
C THR A 140 4.68 7.53 4.30
N VAL A 141 5.71 7.01 3.62
CA VAL A 141 6.91 7.79 3.25
C VAL A 141 6.55 8.98 2.36
N GLY A 142 5.44 8.90 1.62
CA GLY A 142 4.91 10.00 0.82
C GLY A 142 4.69 11.28 1.62
N ASN A 143 4.29 11.19 2.90
CA ASN A 143 4.17 12.39 3.75
C ASN A 143 5.51 13.09 4.02
N ALA A 144 6.60 12.33 4.10
CA ALA A 144 7.94 12.90 4.22
C ALA A 144 8.43 13.47 2.89
N ALA A 145 8.09 12.82 1.78
CA ALA A 145 8.39 13.29 0.43
C ALA A 145 7.71 14.63 0.11
N ASP A 146 6.45 14.82 0.52
CA ASP A 146 5.77 16.11 0.38
C ASP A 146 6.51 17.24 1.08
N ARG A 147 6.90 17.02 2.34
CA ARG A 147 7.70 18.03 3.09
C ARG A 147 9.08 18.26 2.46
N ALA A 148 9.68 17.22 1.89
CA ALA A 148 10.96 17.35 1.18
C ALA A 148 10.81 18.19 -0.10
N ALA A 149 9.72 17.97 -0.86
CA ALA A 149 9.40 18.75 -2.05
C ALA A 149 9.17 20.25 -1.73
N GLU A 150 8.50 20.57 -0.62
CA GLU A 150 8.33 21.95 -0.14
C GLU A 150 9.67 22.62 0.15
N ARG A 151 10.55 21.93 0.90
CA ARG A 151 11.90 22.45 1.21
C ARG A 151 12.81 22.58 -0.02
N ALA A 152 12.61 21.71 -1.02
CA ALA A 152 13.33 21.80 -2.29
C ALA A 152 12.88 23.04 -3.11
N ALA A 153 11.58 23.33 -3.10
CA ALA A 153 11.01 24.51 -3.73
C ALA A 153 11.58 25.84 -3.18
N GLU A 154 11.81 25.91 -1.86
CA GLU A 154 12.50 27.06 -1.22
C GLU A 154 13.93 27.28 -1.77
N LYS A 155 14.53 26.24 -2.34
CA LYS A 155 15.86 26.28 -2.97
C LYS A 155 15.81 26.41 -4.50
N GLY A 156 14.63 26.63 -5.06
CA GLY A 156 14.42 26.79 -6.49
C GLY A 156 14.37 25.48 -7.28
N VAL A 157 14.20 24.33 -6.61
CA VAL A 157 14.07 23.02 -7.28
C VAL A 157 12.58 22.64 -7.39
N SER A 158 12.10 22.44 -8.60
CA SER A 158 10.71 22.06 -8.90
C SER A 158 10.53 20.54 -8.85
N VAL A 159 9.86 20.05 -7.81
CA VAL A 159 9.70 18.62 -7.54
C VAL A 159 8.28 18.16 -7.81
N ALA A 160 8.12 17.18 -8.71
CA ALA A 160 6.87 16.42 -8.85
C ALA A 160 6.79 15.31 -7.81
N HIS A 161 5.60 14.98 -7.34
CA HIS A 161 5.39 13.87 -6.42
C HIS A 161 4.27 12.96 -6.90
N TYR A 162 4.57 11.67 -6.97
CA TYR A 162 3.68 10.60 -7.37
C TYR A 162 3.56 9.57 -6.24
N ASP A 163 2.34 9.19 -5.92
CA ASP A 163 2.03 8.11 -4.97
C ASP A 163 1.53 6.89 -5.75
N LEU A 164 2.27 5.80 -5.69
CA LEU A 164 1.90 4.57 -6.40
C LEU A 164 0.67 3.88 -5.82
N ARG A 165 0.34 4.10 -4.54
CA ARG A 165 -0.73 3.40 -3.82
C ARG A 165 -0.59 1.87 -3.78
N PHE A 166 -0.24 1.25 -4.93
CA PHE A 166 -0.13 -0.18 -5.10
C PHE A 166 1.30 -0.61 -5.37
N VAL A 167 1.76 -1.63 -4.65
CA VAL A 167 3.01 -2.34 -4.92
C VAL A 167 2.77 -3.36 -6.03
N LYS A 168 1.53 -3.91 -6.07
CA LYS A 168 1.09 -4.90 -7.05
C LYS A 168 -0.42 -4.83 -7.26
N PRO A 169 -0.91 -4.71 -8.52
CA PRO A 169 -0.10 -4.40 -9.70
C PRO A 169 0.44 -2.96 -9.66
N LEU A 170 1.56 -2.71 -10.33
CA LEU A 170 2.12 -1.37 -10.51
C LEU A 170 1.32 -0.60 -11.57
N ASP A 171 1.24 0.72 -11.42
CA ASP A 171 0.73 1.61 -12.48
C ASP A 171 1.81 1.87 -13.53
N GLU A 172 1.90 0.98 -14.51
CA GLU A 172 2.88 1.09 -15.60
C GLU A 172 2.69 2.38 -16.41
N THR A 173 1.45 2.85 -16.58
CA THR A 173 1.16 4.09 -17.30
C THR A 173 1.75 5.30 -16.59
N LEU A 174 1.60 5.36 -15.26
CA LEU A 174 2.16 6.44 -14.44
C LEU A 174 3.70 6.36 -14.43
N LEU A 175 4.26 5.16 -14.31
CA LEU A 175 5.71 4.97 -14.32
C LEU A 175 6.32 5.33 -15.69
N ASP A 176 5.66 4.99 -16.78
CA ASP A 176 6.02 5.40 -18.14
C ASP A 176 6.00 6.94 -18.30
N GLU A 177 4.95 7.60 -17.77
CA GLU A 177 4.88 9.08 -17.76
C GLU A 177 6.09 9.66 -17.03
N VAL A 178 6.37 9.16 -15.81
CA VAL A 178 7.51 9.63 -15.00
C VAL A 178 8.82 9.44 -15.75
N GLY A 179 9.06 8.24 -16.31
CA GLY A 179 10.29 7.91 -17.02
C GLY A 179 10.54 8.77 -18.27
N ARG A 180 9.46 9.22 -18.95
CA ARG A 180 9.58 10.11 -20.12
C ARG A 180 9.78 11.56 -19.74
N ARG A 181 9.23 12.01 -18.60
CA ARG A 181 9.23 13.42 -18.19
C ARG A 181 10.47 13.83 -17.41
N PHE A 182 11.03 12.93 -16.63
CA PHE A 182 12.06 13.28 -15.66
C PHE A 182 13.37 12.52 -15.90
N ARG A 183 14.47 13.28 -15.89
CA ARG A 183 15.82 12.71 -15.90
C ARG A 183 16.24 12.21 -14.51
N HIS A 184 15.69 12.84 -13.48
CA HIS A 184 16.00 12.52 -12.08
C HIS A 184 14.75 12.02 -11.39
N VAL A 185 14.79 10.76 -10.95
CA VAL A 185 13.69 10.07 -10.25
C VAL A 185 14.23 9.49 -8.95
N VAL A 186 13.51 9.69 -7.85
CA VAL A 186 13.85 9.22 -6.50
C VAL A 186 12.66 8.46 -5.92
#